data_bf325a4e807eeecdd63d55a11ae8a196
#
_entry.id   bf325a4e807eeecdd63d55a11ae8a196
#
_cell.length_a   1.000
_cell.length_b   1.000
_cell.length_c   1.000
_cell.angle_alpha   90.00
_cell.angle_beta   90.00
_cell.angle_gamma   90.00
#
_symmetry.space_group_name_H-M   'P 1'
#
loop_
_entity.id
_entity.type
_entity.pdbx_description
1 polymer ?
#
loop_
_entity_poly.entity_id
_entity_poly.type
_entity_poly.pdbx_seq_one_letter_code
_entity_poly.pdbx_strand_id
1 'polypeptide(L)'
;GVTNIRSAPVSGGKWIRVTDPGSNESSPQWSADGRTIYFISDHGGSDQVWCAAPDGNNRRQVTDIPGGVEGFSVAPSENRLMYVARVPVEKRSSPEIYPDLDRSKAKIYDDLMERHWNYWDDGSYRHIFIAPLTGGAKVTGGTDIMPGEPWDAPTAPYFDISEIAWNRAGTQLAYT
;
A
#
# COMPACT_ATOMS: atom_id res chain seq x y z
N GLY A 1 -9.47 12.31 14.28
CA GLY A 1 -8.38 12.04 15.25
C GLY A 1 -7.21 11.39 14.55
N VAL A 2 -6.03 11.52 15.11
CA VAL A 2 -4.80 10.92 14.58
C VAL A 2 -4.65 9.50 15.12
N THR A 3 -4.29 8.53 14.27
CA THR A 3 -4.03 7.14 14.65
C THR A 3 -2.53 6.94 14.88
N ASN A 4 -2.16 6.14 15.90
CA ASN A 4 -0.75 5.85 16.22
C ASN A 4 -0.54 4.36 16.52
N ILE A 5 0.65 3.86 16.21
CA ILE A 5 1.06 2.50 16.55
C ILE A 5 1.50 2.44 18.03
N ARG A 6 1.05 1.39 18.70
CA ARG A 6 1.42 1.07 20.08
C ARG A 6 1.80 -0.39 20.19
N SER A 7 2.72 -0.71 21.06
CA SER A 7 3.08 -2.08 21.41
C SER A 7 2.77 -2.34 22.89
N ALA A 8 2.37 -3.58 23.21
CA ALA A 8 2.10 -4.00 24.57
C ALA A 8 2.50 -5.48 24.76
N PRO A 9 2.94 -5.88 25.97
CA PRO A 9 3.13 -7.28 26.28
C PRO A 9 1.80 -8.06 26.24
N VAL A 10 1.78 -9.27 25.67
CA VAL A 10 0.57 -10.14 25.66
C VAL A 10 0.15 -10.58 27.07
N SER A 11 1.08 -10.58 28.02
CA SER A 11 0.81 -10.83 29.45
C SER A 11 0.11 -9.65 30.15
N GLY A 12 -0.15 -8.56 29.45
CA GLY A 12 -0.66 -7.32 30.01
C GLY A 12 0.46 -6.41 30.54
N GLY A 13 0.09 -5.20 30.94
CA GLY A 13 1.02 -4.20 31.48
C GLY A 13 1.00 -2.91 30.68
N LYS A 14 2.04 -2.11 30.83
CA LYS A 14 2.12 -0.78 30.22
C LYS A 14 2.44 -0.90 28.72
N TRP A 15 1.62 -0.25 27.91
CA TRP A 15 1.89 -0.10 26.48
C TRP A 15 2.96 0.99 26.22
N ILE A 16 3.65 0.86 25.11
CA ILE A 16 4.63 1.83 24.60
C ILE A 16 4.07 2.43 23.31
N ARG A 17 4.18 3.75 23.16
CA ARG A 17 3.90 4.41 21.88
C ARG A 17 5.11 4.24 20.98
N VAL A 18 4.88 3.68 19.79
CA VAL A 18 5.93 3.43 18.80
C VAL A 18 6.08 4.62 17.84
N THR A 19 4.97 5.34 17.58
CA THR A 19 4.96 6.44 16.61
C THR A 19 4.49 7.75 17.23
N ASP A 20 4.91 8.89 16.63
CA ASP A 20 4.60 10.23 17.13
C ASP A 20 3.21 10.72 16.70
N PRO A 21 2.60 11.65 17.49
CA PRO A 21 1.27 12.20 17.18
C PRO A 21 1.39 13.32 16.12
N GLY A 22 1.56 13.03 14.89
CA GLY A 22 1.64 14.06 13.82
C GLY A 22 1.21 13.56 12.46
N SER A 23 1.00 12.26 12.36
CA SER A 23 0.61 11.56 11.16
C SER A 23 -0.36 10.43 11.51
N ASN A 24 -1.04 9.88 10.51
CA ASN A 24 -1.89 8.71 10.67
C ASN A 24 -1.05 7.48 10.37
N GLU A 25 -1.03 6.55 11.31
CA GLU A 25 -0.35 5.28 11.16
C GLU A 25 -1.31 4.11 11.29
N SER A 26 -1.12 3.11 10.43
CA SER A 26 -1.99 1.93 10.33
C SER A 26 -1.21 0.68 9.94
N SER A 27 -1.90 -0.46 9.92
CA SER A 27 -1.40 -1.73 9.39
C SER A 27 -0.06 -2.18 9.96
N PRO A 28 0.13 -2.25 11.31
CA PRO A 28 1.39 -2.68 11.89
C PRO A 28 1.68 -4.15 11.60
N GLN A 29 2.92 -4.44 11.20
CA GLN A 29 3.44 -5.79 11.01
C GLN A 29 4.80 -5.91 11.69
N TRP A 30 5.00 -6.97 12.49
CA TRP A 30 6.29 -7.28 13.05
C TRP A 30 7.24 -7.90 12.02
N SER A 31 8.52 -7.59 12.14
CA SER A 31 9.59 -8.41 11.54
C SER A 31 9.61 -9.80 12.18
N ALA A 32 10.14 -10.80 11.47
CA ALA A 32 10.21 -12.18 11.96
C ALA A 32 11.08 -12.30 13.24
N ASP A 33 12.09 -11.46 13.38
CA ASP A 33 12.96 -11.42 14.56
C ASP A 33 12.38 -10.59 15.73
N GLY A 34 11.23 -9.94 15.54
CA GLY A 34 10.57 -9.11 16.55
C GLY A 34 11.30 -7.80 16.90
N ARG A 35 12.27 -7.37 16.10
CA ARG A 35 13.07 -6.16 16.36
C ARG A 35 12.61 -4.93 15.63
N THR A 36 11.75 -5.09 14.63
CA THR A 36 11.23 -4.02 13.78
C THR A 36 9.72 -4.12 13.69
N ILE A 37 9.05 -2.98 13.71
CA ILE A 37 7.64 -2.85 13.36
C ILE A 37 7.56 -2.06 12.07
N TYR A 38 6.95 -2.65 11.03
CA TYR A 38 6.59 -1.99 9.79
C TYR A 38 5.16 -1.47 9.90
N PHE A 39 4.86 -0.35 9.28
CA PHE A 39 3.52 0.26 9.31
C PHE A 39 3.33 1.23 8.14
N ILE A 40 2.10 1.57 7.82
CA ILE A 40 1.78 2.66 6.88
C ILE A 40 1.72 3.96 7.65
N SER A 41 2.28 5.04 7.08
CA SER A 41 2.19 6.40 7.60
C SER A 41 2.05 7.41 6.47
N ASP A 42 1.17 8.41 6.67
CA ASP A 42 1.01 9.57 5.78
C ASP A 42 2.05 10.68 6.06
N HIS A 43 3.04 10.41 6.90
CA HIS A 43 4.12 11.34 7.21
C HIS A 43 4.93 11.66 5.94
N GLY A 44 4.82 12.87 5.44
CA GLY A 44 5.44 13.28 4.17
C GLY A 44 4.44 13.51 3.04
N GLY A 45 3.13 13.34 3.30
CA GLY A 45 2.04 13.75 2.42
C GLY A 45 1.36 12.64 1.63
N SER A 46 1.93 11.44 1.57
CA SER A 46 1.29 10.25 1.01
C SER A 46 1.56 9.03 1.88
N ASP A 47 0.66 8.07 1.84
CA ASP A 47 0.79 6.81 2.54
C ASP A 47 1.99 6.02 2.03
N GLN A 48 2.96 5.76 2.90
CA GLN A 48 4.17 5.00 2.60
C GLN A 48 4.42 3.96 3.69
N VAL A 49 5.17 2.92 3.36
CA VAL A 49 5.65 1.99 4.39
C VAL A 49 6.80 2.63 5.15
N TRP A 50 6.70 2.60 6.46
CA TRP A 50 7.72 3.02 7.42
C TRP A 50 8.09 1.87 8.32
N CYS A 51 9.19 2.00 9.02
CA CYS A 51 9.53 1.08 10.09
C CYS A 51 10.14 1.82 11.28
N ALA A 52 10.06 1.18 12.46
CA ALA A 52 10.69 1.64 13.69
C ALA A 52 11.04 0.43 14.59
N ALA A 53 11.92 0.66 15.56
CA ALA A 53 12.09 -0.30 16.65
C ALA A 53 10.86 -0.28 17.59
N PRO A 54 10.62 -1.34 18.37
CA PRO A 54 9.45 -1.43 19.28
C PRO A 54 9.36 -0.32 20.34
N ASP A 55 10.48 0.33 20.65
CA ASP A 55 10.57 1.48 21.54
C ASP A 55 10.35 2.84 20.85
N GLY A 56 10.08 2.82 19.53
CA GLY A 56 9.87 4.00 18.70
C GLY A 56 11.14 4.62 18.10
N ASN A 57 12.31 4.10 18.47
CA ASN A 57 13.58 4.58 17.90
C ASN A 57 13.80 4.05 16.46
N ASN A 58 14.81 4.60 15.78
CA ASN A 58 15.22 4.20 14.43
C ASN A 58 14.11 4.28 13.38
N ARG A 59 13.17 5.21 13.54
CA ARG A 59 12.09 5.43 12.56
C ARG A 59 12.68 5.85 11.22
N ARG A 60 12.26 5.16 10.17
CA ARG A 60 12.64 5.49 8.79
C ARG A 60 11.56 5.10 7.78
N GLN A 61 11.53 5.83 6.68
CA GLN A 61 10.71 5.49 5.52
C GLN A 61 11.33 4.31 4.77
N VAL A 62 10.50 3.32 4.41
CA VAL A 62 10.88 2.11 3.68
C VAL A 62 10.54 2.23 2.20
N THR A 63 9.39 2.82 1.87
CA THR A 63 8.96 3.02 0.48
C THR A 63 8.92 4.49 0.12
N ASP A 64 9.08 4.78 -1.18
CA ASP A 64 8.88 6.10 -1.77
C ASP A 64 8.23 5.90 -3.15
N ILE A 65 6.97 5.43 -3.10
CA ILE A 65 6.19 5.07 -4.28
C ILE A 65 5.36 6.28 -4.70
N PRO A 66 5.45 6.71 -5.96
CA PRO A 66 4.57 7.76 -6.50
C PRO A 66 3.09 7.41 -6.30
N GLY A 67 2.32 8.32 -5.72
CA GLY A 67 0.91 8.09 -5.39
C GLY A 67 0.68 7.34 -4.06
N GLY A 68 1.73 6.79 -3.47
CA GLY A 68 1.63 6.07 -2.19
C GLY A 68 1.31 4.58 -2.31
N VAL A 69 1.09 3.94 -1.17
CA VAL A 69 0.72 2.53 -1.06
C VAL A 69 -0.58 2.39 -0.28
N GLU A 70 -1.47 1.49 -0.70
CA GLU A 70 -2.73 1.23 0.00
C GLU A 70 -2.60 0.08 1.03
N GLY A 71 -1.60 -0.78 0.85
CA GLY A 71 -1.31 -1.89 1.75
C GLY A 71 0.06 -2.49 1.50
N PHE A 72 0.54 -3.29 2.44
CA PHE A 72 1.82 -3.97 2.30
C PHE A 72 1.87 -5.27 3.10
N SER A 73 2.82 -6.11 2.77
CA SER A 73 3.24 -7.24 3.59
C SER A 73 4.71 -7.55 3.36
N VAL A 74 5.46 -7.74 4.43
CA VAL A 74 6.85 -8.19 4.37
C VAL A 74 6.87 -9.71 4.25
N ALA A 75 7.67 -10.24 3.33
CA ALA A 75 7.82 -11.69 3.19
C ALA A 75 8.40 -12.32 4.45
N PRO A 76 8.06 -13.57 4.80
CA PRO A 76 8.61 -14.26 5.96
C PRO A 76 10.15 -14.33 5.98
N SER A 77 10.78 -14.31 4.81
CA SER A 77 12.25 -14.27 4.64
C SER A 77 12.84 -12.86 4.79
N GLU A 78 12.02 -11.83 4.94
CA GLU A 78 12.39 -10.40 5.05
C GLU A 78 13.27 -9.85 3.93
N ASN A 79 13.32 -10.52 2.79
CA ASN A 79 14.09 -10.09 1.63
C ASN A 79 13.22 -9.46 0.52
N ARG A 80 11.90 -9.46 0.72
CA ARG A 80 10.91 -8.91 -0.23
C ARG A 80 9.83 -8.15 0.52
N LEU A 81 9.38 -7.08 -0.12
CA LEU A 81 8.18 -6.33 0.24
C LEU A 81 7.14 -6.55 -0.85
N MET A 82 5.95 -6.97 -0.48
CA MET A 82 4.75 -6.83 -1.28
C MET A 82 4.07 -5.52 -0.91
N TYR A 83 3.62 -4.76 -1.88
CA TYR A 83 2.77 -3.61 -1.65
C TYR A 83 1.68 -3.52 -2.72
N VAL A 84 0.60 -2.84 -2.37
CA VAL A 84 -0.52 -2.55 -3.27
C VAL A 84 -0.50 -1.06 -3.58
N ALA A 85 -0.55 -0.74 -4.86
CA ALA A 85 -0.63 0.64 -5.35
C ALA A 85 -1.58 0.72 -6.55
N ARG A 86 -2.12 1.92 -6.81
CA ARG A 86 -3.00 2.14 -7.95
C ARG A 86 -2.21 2.34 -9.24
N VAL A 87 -2.67 1.68 -10.29
CA VAL A 87 -2.09 1.74 -11.65
C VAL A 87 -3.16 2.20 -12.61
N PRO A 88 -2.92 3.25 -13.41
CA PRO A 88 -3.81 3.63 -14.49
C PRO A 88 -3.70 2.59 -15.62
N VAL A 89 -4.77 1.84 -15.85
CA VAL A 89 -4.86 0.79 -16.88
C VAL A 89 -5.74 1.25 -18.03
N GLU A 90 -6.86 1.88 -17.72
CA GLU A 90 -7.84 2.30 -18.71
C GLU A 90 -7.89 3.83 -18.83
N LYS A 91 -8.06 4.29 -20.05
CA LYS A 91 -8.25 5.72 -20.33
C LYS A 91 -9.71 6.09 -20.12
N ARG A 92 -9.96 7.06 -19.23
CA ARG A 92 -11.31 7.54 -18.93
C ARG A 92 -11.50 9.03 -19.23
N SER A 93 -10.45 9.80 -19.35
CA SER A 93 -10.58 11.23 -19.69
C SER A 93 -10.69 11.46 -21.18
N SER A 94 -11.50 12.43 -21.60
CA SER A 94 -11.65 12.73 -23.04
C SER A 94 -10.36 13.18 -23.71
N PRO A 95 -9.43 13.93 -23.10
CA PRO A 95 -8.14 14.24 -23.73
C PRO A 95 -7.23 13.02 -23.96
N GLU A 96 -7.34 11.98 -23.13
CA GLU A 96 -6.57 10.75 -23.33
C GLU A 96 -7.09 9.90 -24.48
N ILE A 97 -8.43 9.94 -24.71
CA ILE A 97 -9.10 9.17 -25.75
C ILE A 97 -9.15 9.98 -27.05
N TYR A 98 -9.42 11.29 -26.93
CA TYR A 98 -9.53 12.24 -28.03
C TYR A 98 -8.59 13.43 -27.82
N PRO A 99 -7.34 13.36 -28.28
CA PRO A 99 -6.33 14.43 -28.05
C PRO A 99 -6.73 15.82 -28.54
N ASP A 100 -7.63 15.89 -29.50
CA ASP A 100 -8.17 17.17 -30.05
C ASP A 100 -9.09 17.90 -29.05
N LEU A 101 -9.51 17.19 -27.98
CA LEU A 101 -10.37 17.71 -26.92
C LEU A 101 -9.57 18.03 -25.65
N ASP A 102 -8.42 18.65 -25.80
CA ASP A 102 -7.45 18.93 -24.70
C ASP A 102 -8.02 19.74 -23.53
N ARG A 103 -9.07 20.55 -23.80
CA ARG A 103 -9.79 21.35 -22.78
C ARG A 103 -10.99 20.64 -22.15
N SER A 104 -11.37 19.50 -22.66
CA SER A 104 -12.51 18.75 -22.13
C SER A 104 -12.17 18.13 -20.79
N LYS A 105 -13.10 18.21 -19.85
CA LYS A 105 -13.04 17.54 -18.55
C LYS A 105 -14.02 16.36 -18.46
N ALA A 106 -14.58 15.95 -19.61
CA ALA A 106 -15.51 14.83 -19.64
C ALA A 106 -14.76 13.52 -19.39
N LYS A 107 -15.44 12.59 -18.74
CA LYS A 107 -15.04 11.19 -18.63
C LYS A 107 -15.92 10.35 -19.55
N ILE A 108 -15.36 9.30 -20.10
CA ILE A 108 -16.02 8.41 -21.07
C ILE A 108 -16.04 7.02 -20.47
N TYR A 109 -17.21 6.42 -20.44
CA TYR A 109 -17.45 5.09 -19.91
C TYR A 109 -18.22 4.27 -20.94
N ASP A 110 -17.74 3.08 -21.22
CA ASP A 110 -18.38 2.11 -22.10
C ASP A 110 -19.09 1.01 -21.31
N ASP A 111 -18.77 0.92 -20.01
CA ASP A 111 -19.29 -0.07 -19.08
C ASP A 111 -19.78 0.55 -17.76
N LEU A 112 -20.54 -0.21 -17.00
CA LEU A 112 -20.90 0.04 -15.61
C LEU A 112 -19.81 -0.57 -14.71
N MET A 113 -19.43 0.01 -13.57
CA MET A 113 -19.98 1.19 -12.90
C MET A 113 -19.04 2.38 -13.10
N GLU A 114 -19.58 3.44 -13.63
CA GLU A 114 -18.84 4.70 -13.81
C GLU A 114 -18.52 5.41 -12.49
N ARG A 115 -19.21 5.06 -11.39
CA ARG A 115 -19.07 5.70 -10.10
C ARG A 115 -19.39 4.76 -8.93
N HIS A 116 -18.58 4.82 -7.89
CA HIS A 116 -18.86 4.19 -6.61
C HIS A 116 -18.98 5.26 -5.53
N TRP A 117 -20.14 5.37 -4.87
CA TRP A 117 -20.49 6.39 -3.87
C TRP A 117 -20.19 7.82 -4.36
N ASN A 118 -19.10 8.43 -3.85
CA ASN A 118 -18.72 9.82 -4.11
C ASN A 118 -17.50 9.98 -5.02
N TYR A 119 -16.93 8.91 -5.56
CA TYR A 119 -15.81 8.96 -6.50
C TYR A 119 -16.14 8.27 -7.82
N TRP A 120 -15.62 8.86 -8.89
CA TRP A 120 -15.75 8.35 -10.25
C TRP A 120 -14.64 7.35 -10.52
N ASP A 121 -14.95 6.33 -11.26
CA ASP A 121 -13.93 5.46 -11.85
C ASP A 121 -13.00 6.31 -12.72
N ASP A 122 -11.69 6.22 -12.45
CA ASP A 122 -10.65 6.93 -13.18
C ASP A 122 -9.80 6.01 -14.07
N GLY A 123 -10.19 4.74 -14.16
CA GLY A 123 -9.48 3.72 -14.91
C GLY A 123 -8.23 3.20 -14.20
N SER A 124 -8.07 3.51 -12.91
CA SER A 124 -6.97 3.02 -12.10
C SER A 124 -7.41 1.87 -11.20
N TYR A 125 -6.61 0.82 -11.16
CA TYR A 125 -6.86 -0.39 -10.40
C TYR A 125 -5.74 -0.64 -9.39
N ARG A 126 -6.06 -1.37 -8.31
CA ARG A 126 -5.09 -1.83 -7.32
C ARG A 126 -4.32 -3.00 -7.88
N HIS A 127 -3.02 -2.82 -8.07
CA HIS A 127 -2.13 -3.89 -8.46
C HIS A 127 -1.20 -4.26 -7.32
N ILE A 128 -0.78 -5.52 -7.32
CA ILE A 128 0.18 -6.07 -6.37
C ILE A 128 1.59 -5.95 -6.97
N PHE A 129 2.48 -5.35 -6.19
CA PHE A 129 3.88 -5.18 -6.54
C PHE A 129 4.79 -5.97 -5.63
N ILE A 130 5.87 -6.51 -6.18
CA ILE A 130 6.94 -7.17 -5.43
C ILE A 130 8.24 -6.40 -5.63
N ALA A 131 8.86 -6.01 -4.53
CA ALA A 131 10.14 -5.33 -4.53
C ALA A 131 11.16 -6.03 -3.63
N PRO A 132 12.45 -5.97 -3.93
CA PRO A 132 13.48 -6.41 -2.99
C PRO A 132 13.49 -5.49 -1.76
N LEU A 133 13.54 -6.09 -0.57
CA LEU A 133 13.72 -5.38 0.69
C LEU A 133 15.18 -5.59 1.13
N THR A 134 16.05 -4.66 0.75
CA THR A 134 17.48 -4.70 1.10
C THR A 134 17.78 -3.67 2.19
N GLY A 135 18.52 -4.09 3.21
CA GLY A 135 18.74 -3.37 4.45
C GLY A 135 19.10 -1.89 4.30
N GLY A 136 18.13 -1.02 4.50
CA GLY A 136 18.30 0.43 4.57
C GLY A 136 18.00 1.22 3.31
N ALA A 137 18.02 0.63 2.11
CA ALA A 137 17.64 1.32 0.89
C ALA A 137 16.11 1.51 0.81
N LYS A 138 15.66 2.68 0.32
CA LYS A 138 14.26 2.91 0.03
C LYS A 138 13.82 2.13 -1.21
N VAL A 139 12.63 1.54 -1.13
CA VAL A 139 11.93 0.95 -2.28
C VAL A 139 11.23 2.07 -3.04
N THR A 140 11.65 2.32 -4.26
CA THR A 140 11.08 3.37 -5.15
C THR A 140 10.26 2.80 -6.31
N GLY A 141 10.08 1.46 -6.34
CA GLY A 141 9.32 0.75 -7.35
C GLY A 141 9.40 -0.76 -7.11
N GLY A 142 8.65 -1.51 -7.89
CA GLY A 142 8.61 -2.97 -7.82
C GLY A 142 8.13 -3.59 -9.13
N THR A 143 8.14 -4.91 -9.18
CA THR A 143 7.53 -5.67 -10.29
C THR A 143 6.03 -5.76 -10.06
N ASP A 144 5.25 -5.21 -10.96
CA ASP A 144 3.81 -5.43 -11.05
C ASP A 144 3.57 -6.89 -11.46
N ILE A 145 2.84 -7.65 -10.66
CA ILE A 145 2.51 -9.05 -10.97
C ILE A 145 1.18 -9.19 -11.74
N MET A 146 0.52 -8.07 -12.02
CA MET A 146 -0.77 -7.99 -12.71
C MET A 146 -0.73 -6.96 -13.86
N PRO A 147 0.31 -6.90 -14.70
CA PRO A 147 0.47 -5.82 -15.64
C PRO A 147 -0.66 -5.80 -16.68
N GLY A 148 -1.37 -4.66 -16.74
CA GLY A 148 -2.45 -4.44 -17.71
C GLY A 148 -3.81 -5.06 -17.34
N GLU A 149 -3.94 -5.64 -16.15
CA GLU A 149 -5.18 -6.23 -15.69
C GLU A 149 -6.18 -5.15 -15.22
N PRO A 150 -7.40 -5.08 -15.78
CA PRO A 150 -8.38 -4.04 -15.45
C PRO A 150 -9.25 -4.44 -14.24
N TRP A 151 -8.65 -4.90 -13.16
CA TRP A 151 -9.34 -5.24 -11.90
C TRP A 151 -8.44 -5.04 -10.68
N ASP A 152 -9.11 -4.84 -9.56
CA ASP A 152 -8.47 -4.67 -8.26
C ASP A 152 -8.03 -6.00 -7.63
N ALA A 153 -6.84 -6.03 -7.04
CA ALA A 153 -6.42 -7.05 -6.08
C ALA A 153 -5.84 -6.37 -4.82
N PRO A 154 -6.40 -6.61 -3.61
CA PRO A 154 -7.60 -7.41 -3.33
C PRO A 154 -8.86 -6.87 -3.98
N THR A 155 -9.86 -7.75 -4.15
CA THR A 155 -11.10 -7.48 -4.87
C THR A 155 -11.85 -6.25 -4.32
N ALA A 156 -12.31 -5.38 -5.23
CA ALA A 156 -13.18 -4.26 -4.89
C ALA A 156 -14.56 -4.75 -4.40
N PRO A 157 -15.32 -3.92 -3.67
CA PRO A 157 -15.04 -2.51 -3.35
C PRO A 157 -14.28 -2.31 -2.04
N TYR A 158 -14.13 -3.34 -1.21
CA TYR A 158 -13.50 -3.24 0.10
C TYR A 158 -12.07 -3.75 0.05
N PHE A 159 -11.14 -2.88 0.43
CA PHE A 159 -9.74 -3.25 0.52
C PHE A 159 -9.47 -3.97 1.85
N ASP A 160 -9.01 -5.21 1.79
CA ASP A 160 -8.51 -5.96 2.94
C ASP A 160 -7.19 -6.65 2.57
N ILE A 161 -6.09 -6.19 3.13
CA ILE A 161 -4.76 -6.74 2.88
C ILE A 161 -4.63 -8.20 3.31
N SER A 162 -5.51 -8.70 4.17
CA SER A 162 -5.52 -10.11 4.61
C SER A 162 -5.93 -11.09 3.50
N GLU A 163 -6.50 -10.58 2.40
CA GLU A 163 -6.80 -11.37 1.20
C GLU A 163 -5.56 -11.66 0.34
N ILE A 164 -4.38 -11.17 0.75
CA ILE A 164 -3.10 -11.47 0.11
C ILE A 164 -2.19 -12.16 1.12
N ALA A 165 -1.71 -13.34 0.80
CA ALA A 165 -0.91 -14.14 1.71
C ALA A 165 0.36 -14.67 1.05
N TRP A 166 1.50 -14.54 1.75
CA TRP A 166 2.74 -15.21 1.39
C TRP A 166 2.68 -16.69 1.74
N ASN A 167 3.29 -17.54 0.91
CA ASN A 167 3.65 -18.86 1.36
C ASN A 167 4.77 -18.76 2.43
N ARG A 168 4.97 -19.83 3.22
CA ARG A 168 5.97 -19.83 4.31
C ARG A 168 7.40 -19.50 3.84
N ALA A 169 7.73 -19.86 2.61
CA ALA A 169 9.06 -19.60 2.04
C ALA A 169 9.23 -18.16 1.52
N GLY A 170 8.17 -17.35 1.44
CA GLY A 170 8.22 -15.99 0.87
C GLY A 170 8.50 -15.98 -0.64
N THR A 171 8.13 -17.06 -1.35
CA THR A 171 8.42 -17.23 -2.79
C THR A 171 7.18 -17.15 -3.67
N GLN A 172 5.99 -17.26 -3.07
CA GLN A 172 4.71 -17.20 -3.78
C GLN A 172 3.69 -16.40 -2.97
N LEU A 173 2.76 -15.76 -3.68
CA LEU A 173 1.58 -15.12 -3.14
C LEU A 173 0.33 -15.86 -3.58
N ALA A 174 -0.65 -15.94 -2.69
CA ALA A 174 -2.05 -16.22 -3.01
C ALA A 174 -2.83 -14.93 -2.79
N TYR A 175 -3.74 -14.58 -3.67
CA TYR A 175 -4.56 -13.37 -3.59
C TYR A 175 -5.92 -13.56 -4.29
N THR A 176 -6.89 -12.67 -3.99
CA THR A 176 -8.22 -12.63 -4.59
C THR A 176 -8.40 -11.39 -5.43
#